data_e3c7c1f29db5467a2b9f5104f4ead5b6
#
_entry.id   e3c7c1f29db5467a2b9f5104f4ead5b6
#
_cell.length_a   1.000
_cell.length_b   1.000
_cell.length_c   1.000
_cell.angle_alpha   90.00
_cell.angle_beta   90.00
_cell.angle_gamma   90.00
#
_symmetry.space_group_name_H-M   'P 1'
#
loop_
_entity.id
_entity.type
_entity.pdbx_description
1 polymer ?
#
loop_
_entity_poly.entity_id
_entity_poly.type
_entity_poly.pdbx_seq_one_letter_code
_entity_poly.pdbx_strand_id
1 'polypeptide(L)'
;MTINHIRRWCKRRTKLTALSGAILALAMLMVPSVAHADVGFDAASYQKCYNAQAAVEDGARFSFIKLSEGTGYVNPYAGCQLTASRNAGLRLGAYHYADVSGNSAQAEADKFISAAKENHLIGAGVIPVLDWEPYGSLKTNVAWAKAWLDRVAQAWGTKPLIYMSASTIHMADWTPVASADYGLWVAGYPRGYTGDRLRNPGSVPYSVAPWAFAAAWQYSSSGSVAGVGRAVDVDWFYGDAGTWAKYANAPVSTVAKPAVKNPTATIKPVHTATTPTGDANALATAVIQGLYGNNPQRQRLLGSRYAEVMTIVNQRIGATVQRQSTSTSYYIVKPGDYLSKIWPNNWRTIAAINGLRSPYTIYVGQRLRTTGTTGTPNAGTRRYTVRPGDTLSSIARRLGASQSNIHGYRSGNPNIIYPGETLTY
;
A
#
# COMPACT_ATOMS: atom_id res chain seq x y z
N MET A 1 -36.76 12.27 78.17
CA MET A 1 -38.18 12.04 78.44
C MET A 1 -38.78 11.50 77.16
N THR A 2 -38.95 10.21 77.17
CA THR A 2 -40.13 9.40 77.34
C THR A 2 -41.09 9.44 76.18
N ILE A 3 -41.17 8.36 75.49
CA ILE A 3 -41.98 7.14 75.57
C ILE A 3 -42.99 7.09 74.41
N ASN A 4 -42.82 6.07 73.56
CA ASN A 4 -43.69 4.93 73.27
C ASN A 4 -45.14 5.23 72.76
N HIS A 5 -45.54 4.56 71.72
CA HIS A 5 -46.48 3.41 71.63
C HIS A 5 -46.96 3.24 70.16
N ILE A 6 -46.70 2.14 69.52
CA ILE A 6 -47.35 0.83 69.46
C ILE A 6 -48.66 0.78 68.64
N ARG A 7 -48.57 -0.02 67.57
CA ARG A 7 -49.58 -0.98 67.03
C ARG A 7 -50.85 -0.43 66.35
N ARG A 8 -51.18 -0.86 65.18
CA ARG A 8 -51.81 -2.14 64.77
C ARG A 8 -52.27 -2.06 63.28
N TRP A 9 -51.89 -3.07 62.53
CA TRP A 9 -52.67 -3.96 61.67
C TRP A 9 -53.89 -3.41 60.93
N CYS A 10 -53.82 -3.51 59.58
CA CYS A 10 -54.92 -4.11 58.82
C CYS A 10 -54.41 -4.65 57.47
N LYS A 11 -54.59 -5.97 57.29
CA LYS A 11 -54.41 -6.72 56.06
C LYS A 11 -55.42 -6.21 55.00
N ARG A 12 -54.96 -5.85 53.82
CA ARG A 12 -55.76 -6.03 52.60
C ARG A 12 -54.89 -6.67 51.53
N ARG A 13 -55.24 -7.88 51.15
CA ARG A 13 -54.77 -8.58 50.00
C ARG A 13 -55.28 -7.85 48.78
N THR A 14 -54.39 -7.39 47.92
CA THR A 14 -54.69 -7.05 46.53
C THR A 14 -53.77 -7.88 45.64
N LYS A 15 -54.41 -8.53 44.69
CA LYS A 15 -53.81 -9.49 43.75
C LYS A 15 -52.74 -8.80 42.91
N LEU A 16 -51.49 -9.31 42.98
CA LEU A 16 -50.46 -8.98 41.98
C LEU A 16 -50.78 -9.79 40.74
N THR A 17 -51.20 -9.15 39.70
CA THR A 17 -51.12 -9.62 38.32
C THR A 17 -49.65 -9.45 37.89
N ALA A 18 -48.97 -10.56 37.69
CA ALA A 18 -47.63 -10.62 37.14
C ALA A 18 -47.69 -10.17 35.67
N LEU A 19 -47.22 -8.97 35.36
CA LEU A 19 -46.86 -8.58 34.00
C LEU A 19 -45.42 -9.07 33.77
N SER A 20 -45.29 -10.19 33.08
CA SER A 20 -44.01 -10.67 32.58
C SER A 20 -43.55 -9.76 31.46
N GLY A 21 -42.78 -8.73 31.79
CA GLY A 21 -42.02 -7.95 30.85
C GLY A 21 -40.85 -8.78 30.33
N ALA A 22 -40.98 -9.36 29.15
CA ALA A 22 -39.85 -9.93 28.43
C ALA A 22 -38.89 -8.81 28.07
N ILE A 23 -37.79 -8.69 28.81
CA ILE A 23 -36.64 -7.90 28.41
C ILE A 23 -36.00 -8.68 27.28
N LEU A 24 -36.29 -8.28 26.04
CA LEU A 24 -35.55 -8.74 24.87
C LEU A 24 -34.14 -8.11 24.96
N ALA A 25 -33.19 -8.85 25.53
CA ALA A 25 -31.79 -8.51 25.44
C ALA A 25 -31.39 -8.66 23.96
N LEU A 26 -31.39 -7.54 23.25
CA LEU A 26 -30.81 -7.45 21.92
C LEU A 26 -29.29 -7.64 22.08
N ALA A 27 -28.84 -8.88 22.03
CA ALA A 27 -27.42 -9.19 21.87
C ALA A 27 -27.01 -8.61 20.52
N MET A 28 -26.47 -7.40 20.51
CA MET A 28 -25.68 -6.92 19.39
C MET A 28 -24.53 -7.91 19.24
N LEU A 29 -24.69 -8.84 18.31
CA LEU A 29 -23.58 -9.57 17.74
C LEU A 29 -22.60 -8.49 17.21
N MET A 30 -21.56 -8.21 17.98
CA MET A 30 -20.38 -7.54 17.46
C MET A 30 -19.80 -8.47 16.42
N VAL A 31 -20.27 -8.34 15.19
CA VAL A 31 -19.53 -8.84 14.03
C VAL A 31 -18.20 -8.13 14.10
N PRO A 32 -17.06 -8.85 14.22
CA PRO A 32 -15.77 -8.20 14.15
C PRO A 32 -15.76 -7.44 12.83
N SER A 33 -15.68 -6.11 12.89
CA SER A 33 -15.52 -5.30 11.70
C SER A 33 -14.23 -5.77 11.06
N VAL A 34 -14.35 -6.41 9.91
CA VAL A 34 -13.19 -6.67 9.04
C VAL A 34 -12.49 -5.33 8.91
N ALA A 35 -11.24 -5.25 9.32
CA ALA A 35 -10.48 -4.03 9.21
C ALA A 35 -10.52 -3.59 7.74
N HIS A 36 -11.35 -2.61 7.45
CA HIS A 36 -11.46 -2.04 6.12
C HIS A 36 -10.22 -1.18 5.92
N ALA A 37 -9.44 -1.54 4.94
CA ALA A 37 -8.33 -0.73 4.50
C ALA A 37 -8.63 -0.24 3.09
N ASP A 38 -8.15 0.94 2.75
CA ASP A 38 -8.46 1.60 1.50
C ASP A 38 -7.23 1.75 0.61
N VAL A 39 -7.43 1.68 -0.69
CA VAL A 39 -6.39 1.89 -1.68
C VAL A 39 -6.51 3.29 -2.27
N GLY A 40 -5.37 3.91 -2.58
CA GLY A 40 -5.30 5.23 -3.15
C GLY A 40 -4.01 5.45 -3.93
N PHE A 41 -3.71 6.71 -4.16
CA PHE A 41 -2.53 7.14 -4.88
C PHE A 41 -2.04 8.48 -4.35
N ASP A 42 -0.78 8.80 -4.61
CA ASP A 42 -0.31 10.15 -4.42
C ASP A 42 0.05 10.81 -5.75
N ALA A 43 -0.01 12.14 -5.76
CA ALA A 43 0.18 12.95 -6.95
C ALA A 43 0.94 14.24 -6.66
N ALA A 44 1.81 14.59 -7.60
CA ALA A 44 2.55 15.84 -7.63
C ALA A 44 2.27 16.60 -8.94
N SER A 45 3.13 17.54 -9.28
CA SER A 45 3.01 18.29 -10.55
C SER A 45 3.18 17.42 -11.80
N TYR A 46 3.79 16.25 -11.69
CA TYR A 46 3.97 15.31 -12.80
C TYR A 46 2.64 14.79 -13.38
N GLN A 47 1.65 14.58 -12.51
CA GLN A 47 0.32 14.11 -12.90
C GLN A 47 -0.57 15.21 -13.47
N LYS A 48 -0.13 16.50 -13.40
CA LYS A 48 -0.92 17.67 -13.84
C LYS A 48 -2.35 17.65 -13.25
N CYS A 49 -3.31 18.23 -13.95
CA CYS A 49 -4.73 18.02 -13.63
C CYS A 49 -5.18 16.67 -14.18
N TYR A 50 -5.97 15.92 -13.42
CA TYR A 50 -6.38 14.56 -13.75
C TYR A 50 -7.87 14.32 -13.54
N ASN A 51 -8.39 13.23 -14.09
CA ASN A 51 -9.77 12.78 -13.91
C ASN A 51 -9.89 11.88 -12.66
N ALA A 52 -10.16 12.47 -11.51
CA ALA A 52 -10.30 11.74 -10.25
C ALA A 52 -11.53 10.81 -10.23
N GLN A 53 -12.56 11.10 -11.01
CA GLN A 53 -13.75 10.23 -11.12
C GLN A 53 -13.36 8.87 -11.71
N ALA A 54 -12.53 8.86 -12.75
CA ALA A 54 -12.02 7.61 -13.33
C ALA A 54 -11.14 6.84 -12.33
N ALA A 55 -10.38 7.54 -11.47
CA ALA A 55 -9.60 6.88 -10.40
C ALA A 55 -10.51 6.23 -9.36
N VAL A 56 -11.63 6.85 -8.99
CA VAL A 56 -12.64 6.26 -8.09
C VAL A 56 -13.26 5.01 -8.70
N GLU A 57 -13.55 5.03 -9.99
CA GLU A 57 -14.08 3.88 -10.74
C GLU A 57 -13.05 2.74 -10.84
N ASP A 58 -11.76 3.07 -10.93
CA ASP A 58 -10.64 2.09 -10.88
C ASP A 58 -10.40 1.52 -9.46
N GLY A 59 -11.03 2.12 -8.45
CA GLY A 59 -10.99 1.60 -7.08
C GLY A 59 -10.40 2.53 -6.02
N ALA A 60 -9.87 3.70 -6.40
CA ALA A 60 -9.30 4.64 -5.45
C ALA A 60 -10.34 5.13 -4.43
N ARG A 61 -9.89 5.33 -3.20
CA ARG A 61 -10.69 5.84 -2.09
C ARG A 61 -10.10 7.09 -1.46
N PHE A 62 -8.82 7.34 -1.68
CA PHE A 62 -8.10 8.53 -1.21
C PHE A 62 -7.02 8.96 -2.19
N SER A 63 -6.54 10.19 -2.02
CA SER A 63 -5.34 10.68 -2.67
C SER A 63 -4.54 11.58 -1.74
N PHE A 64 -3.20 11.45 -1.73
CA PHE A 64 -2.29 12.41 -1.16
C PHE A 64 -1.76 13.34 -2.26
N ILE A 65 -1.83 14.65 -2.06
CA ILE A 65 -1.49 15.63 -3.08
C ILE A 65 -0.35 16.53 -2.60
N LYS A 66 0.74 16.60 -3.38
CA LYS A 66 1.84 17.54 -3.13
C LYS A 66 1.30 18.96 -3.14
N LEU A 67 1.48 19.67 -2.04
CA LEU A 67 1.05 21.06 -1.93
C LEU A 67 2.20 22.02 -2.10
N SER A 68 3.34 21.74 -1.43
CA SER A 68 4.49 22.63 -1.42
C SER A 68 5.81 21.86 -1.23
N GLU A 69 6.94 22.55 -1.44
CA GLU A 69 8.29 22.06 -1.22
C GLU A 69 9.17 23.21 -0.79
N GLY A 70 10.00 23.01 0.22
CA GLY A 70 10.86 24.03 0.77
C GLY A 70 10.10 25.30 1.11
N THR A 71 10.75 26.45 0.97
CA THR A 71 10.12 27.76 1.21
C THR A 71 9.60 28.44 -0.07
N GLY A 72 10.02 27.97 -1.26
CA GLY A 72 9.78 28.65 -2.54
C GLY A 72 8.72 28.05 -3.44
N TYR A 73 8.50 26.74 -3.37
CA TYR A 73 7.66 26.03 -4.33
C TYR A 73 6.24 25.77 -3.81
N VAL A 74 5.27 25.96 -4.69
CA VAL A 74 3.89 25.47 -4.54
C VAL A 74 3.56 24.68 -5.82
N ASN A 75 2.92 23.53 -5.68
CA ASN A 75 2.49 22.73 -6.82
C ASN A 75 1.46 23.51 -7.66
N PRO A 76 1.76 23.88 -8.90
CA PRO A 76 0.87 24.70 -9.72
C PRO A 76 -0.43 23.99 -10.10
N TYR A 77 -0.49 22.67 -9.94
CA TYR A 77 -1.67 21.86 -10.23
C TYR A 77 -2.44 21.48 -8.96
N ALA A 78 -1.97 21.83 -7.75
CA ALA A 78 -2.61 21.43 -6.50
C ALA A 78 -4.10 21.80 -6.46
N GLY A 79 -4.47 23.02 -6.86
CA GLY A 79 -5.85 23.48 -6.86
C GLY A 79 -6.78 22.62 -7.72
N CYS A 80 -6.38 22.25 -8.95
CA CYS A 80 -7.21 21.41 -9.82
C CYS A 80 -7.21 19.94 -9.34
N GLN A 81 -6.08 19.43 -8.81
CA GLN A 81 -5.99 18.07 -8.27
C GLN A 81 -6.87 17.89 -7.03
N LEU A 82 -6.81 18.84 -6.08
CA LEU A 82 -7.65 18.87 -4.89
C LEU A 82 -9.13 18.98 -5.23
N THR A 83 -9.47 19.88 -6.17
CA THR A 83 -10.86 20.07 -6.61
C THR A 83 -11.41 18.83 -7.28
N ALA A 84 -10.65 18.22 -8.21
CA ALA A 84 -11.07 17.00 -8.90
C ALA A 84 -11.27 15.84 -7.91
N SER A 85 -10.32 15.65 -6.98
CA SER A 85 -10.39 14.60 -5.98
C SER A 85 -11.54 14.78 -5.00
N ARG A 86 -11.78 16.03 -4.53
CA ARG A 86 -12.89 16.35 -3.65
C ARG A 86 -14.24 16.11 -4.35
N ASN A 87 -14.39 16.54 -5.60
CA ASN A 87 -15.62 16.36 -6.38
C ASN A 87 -15.91 14.89 -6.68
N ALA A 88 -14.89 14.07 -6.85
CA ALA A 88 -15.00 12.63 -7.02
C ALA A 88 -15.28 11.90 -5.69
N GLY A 89 -15.20 12.59 -4.54
CA GLY A 89 -15.41 12.01 -3.22
C GLY A 89 -14.21 11.22 -2.68
N LEU A 90 -13.00 11.45 -3.19
CA LEU A 90 -11.79 10.91 -2.59
C LEU A 90 -11.52 11.59 -1.24
N ARG A 91 -11.08 10.82 -0.25
CA ARG A 91 -10.50 11.38 0.97
C ARG A 91 -9.14 11.99 0.62
N LEU A 92 -8.85 13.14 1.24
CA LEU A 92 -7.71 13.95 0.88
C LEU A 92 -6.63 13.94 1.96
N GLY A 93 -5.39 13.76 1.54
CA GLY A 93 -4.23 14.23 2.25
C GLY A 93 -3.48 15.28 1.44
N ALA A 94 -2.68 16.08 2.10
CA ALA A 94 -1.84 17.08 1.47
C ALA A 94 -0.42 16.97 2.04
N TYR A 95 0.59 16.95 1.17
CA TYR A 95 1.96 16.78 1.64
C TYR A 95 2.90 17.93 1.24
N HIS A 96 3.90 18.11 2.09
CA HIS A 96 5.00 19.03 1.92
C HIS A 96 6.31 18.25 1.78
N TYR A 97 7.03 18.45 0.70
CA TYR A 97 8.36 17.88 0.51
C TYR A 97 9.41 18.75 1.22
N ALA A 98 10.14 18.13 2.15
CA ALA A 98 11.14 18.83 2.94
C ALA A 98 12.41 19.15 2.13
N ASP A 99 12.78 20.42 2.06
CA ASP A 99 14.10 20.89 1.59
C ASP A 99 14.89 21.47 2.76
N VAL A 100 15.57 20.62 3.50
CA VAL A 100 16.33 21.00 4.70
C VAL A 100 17.65 21.69 4.38
N SER A 101 17.97 21.91 3.12
CA SER A 101 19.22 22.52 2.68
C SER A 101 19.15 24.04 2.84
N GLY A 102 19.37 24.52 4.05
CA GLY A 102 19.38 25.96 4.34
C GLY A 102 18.04 26.52 4.84
N ASN A 103 16.99 25.73 4.89
CA ASN A 103 15.68 26.16 5.40
C ASN A 103 15.47 25.70 6.85
N SER A 104 14.82 26.53 7.66
CA SER A 104 14.34 26.13 8.97
C SER A 104 13.03 25.36 8.87
N ALA A 105 12.81 24.43 9.79
CA ALA A 105 11.56 23.67 9.89
C ALA A 105 10.32 24.57 10.00
N GLN A 106 10.45 25.68 10.75
CA GLN A 106 9.39 26.66 10.93
C GLN A 106 9.03 27.38 9.62
N ALA A 107 10.03 27.80 8.84
CA ALA A 107 9.80 28.50 7.58
C ALA A 107 9.09 27.60 6.56
N GLU A 108 9.51 26.33 6.45
CA GLU A 108 8.85 25.38 5.56
C GLU A 108 7.46 24.98 6.06
N ALA A 109 7.27 24.81 7.37
CA ALA A 109 5.95 24.57 7.94
C ALA A 109 4.99 25.75 7.68
N ASP A 110 5.45 27.00 7.86
CA ASP A 110 4.65 28.19 7.60
C ASP A 110 4.30 28.33 6.11
N LYS A 111 5.20 27.94 5.19
CA LYS A 111 4.93 27.85 3.76
C LYS A 111 3.81 26.85 3.46
N PHE A 112 3.89 25.65 4.03
CA PHE A 112 2.86 24.63 3.88
C PHE A 112 1.52 25.07 4.45
N ILE A 113 1.51 25.66 5.64
CA ILE A 113 0.30 26.19 6.30
C ILE A 113 -0.35 27.31 5.45
N SER A 114 0.45 28.21 4.88
CA SER A 114 -0.07 29.27 3.98
C SER A 114 -0.75 28.67 2.76
N ALA A 115 -0.07 27.77 2.06
CA ALA A 115 -0.63 27.09 0.90
C ALA A 115 -1.88 26.26 1.24
N ALA A 116 -1.92 25.66 2.44
CA ALA A 116 -3.09 24.93 2.92
C ALA A 116 -4.29 25.84 3.20
N LYS A 117 -4.07 27.02 3.77
CA LYS A 117 -5.12 28.04 3.98
C LYS A 117 -5.70 28.54 2.66
N GLU A 118 -4.84 28.84 1.68
CA GLU A 118 -5.24 29.27 0.33
C GLU A 118 -6.11 28.22 -0.38
N ASN A 119 -5.88 26.93 -0.10
CA ASN A 119 -6.65 25.82 -0.68
C ASN A 119 -7.78 25.31 0.24
N HIS A 120 -8.08 26.00 1.34
CA HIS A 120 -9.15 25.66 2.31
C HIS A 120 -9.04 24.22 2.83
N LEU A 121 -7.83 23.78 3.22
CA LEU A 121 -7.59 22.40 3.65
C LEU A 121 -7.70 22.21 5.17
N ILE A 122 -7.39 23.25 5.95
CA ILE A 122 -7.38 23.16 7.42
C ILE A 122 -8.82 23.04 7.92
N GLY A 123 -9.08 22.02 8.75
CA GLY A 123 -10.42 21.71 9.26
C GLY A 123 -11.37 21.04 8.25
N ALA A 124 -10.90 20.73 7.04
CA ALA A 124 -11.70 20.16 5.96
C ALA A 124 -11.60 18.63 5.85
N GLY A 125 -11.18 17.93 6.90
CA GLY A 125 -11.01 16.47 6.88
C GLY A 125 -9.82 15.99 6.07
N VAL A 126 -8.82 16.84 5.88
CA VAL A 126 -7.59 16.57 5.12
C VAL A 126 -6.47 16.21 6.07
N ILE A 127 -5.74 15.14 5.79
CA ILE A 127 -4.56 14.71 6.57
C ILE A 127 -3.32 15.47 6.07
N PRO A 128 -2.64 16.27 6.92
CA PRO A 128 -1.38 16.89 6.57
C PRO A 128 -0.24 15.86 6.65
N VAL A 129 0.77 15.99 5.78
CA VAL A 129 1.90 15.05 5.72
C VAL A 129 3.21 15.81 5.51
N LEU A 130 4.24 15.42 6.25
CA LEU A 130 5.63 15.73 5.96
C LEU A 130 6.23 14.64 5.08
N ASP A 131 6.63 14.97 3.89
CA ASP A 131 7.39 14.09 2.99
C ASP A 131 8.88 14.28 3.30
N TRP A 132 9.46 13.27 4.00
CA TRP A 132 10.79 13.30 4.55
C TRP A 132 11.78 12.49 3.69
N GLU A 133 12.36 13.14 2.67
CA GLU A 133 13.32 12.52 1.76
C GLU A 133 14.63 13.32 1.57
N PRO A 134 15.20 13.96 2.59
CA PRO A 134 16.43 14.71 2.41
C PRO A 134 17.59 13.85 1.93
N TYR A 135 18.62 14.48 1.39
CA TYR A 135 19.80 13.77 0.88
C TYR A 135 20.83 13.50 1.98
N GLY A 136 21.56 12.38 1.85
CA GLY A 136 22.73 12.05 2.67
C GLY A 136 22.44 12.02 4.17
N SER A 137 23.30 12.64 4.95
CA SER A 137 23.19 12.70 6.42
C SER A 137 22.02 13.56 6.91
N LEU A 138 21.44 14.41 6.08
CA LEU A 138 20.26 15.21 6.43
C LEU A 138 19.03 14.34 6.73
N LYS A 139 18.99 13.11 6.21
CA LYS A 139 17.93 12.12 6.52
C LYS A 139 17.80 11.82 8.01
N THR A 140 18.87 12.01 8.79
CA THR A 140 18.90 11.72 10.22
C THR A 140 18.56 12.92 11.10
N ASN A 141 18.17 14.07 10.52
CA ASN A 141 17.82 15.26 11.30
C ASN A 141 16.38 15.16 11.85
N VAL A 142 16.20 14.25 12.81
CA VAL A 142 14.92 13.98 13.48
C VAL A 142 14.37 15.23 14.17
N ALA A 143 15.26 16.08 14.74
CA ALA A 143 14.85 17.30 15.42
C ALA A 143 14.18 18.30 14.48
N TRP A 144 14.71 18.45 13.25
CA TRP A 144 14.10 19.29 12.23
C TRP A 144 12.72 18.77 11.81
N ALA A 145 12.64 17.45 11.51
CA ALA A 145 11.38 16.82 11.13
C ALA A 145 10.32 17.01 12.24
N LYS A 146 10.70 16.76 13.49
CA LYS A 146 9.79 16.94 14.63
C LYS A 146 9.33 18.39 14.79
N ALA A 147 10.23 19.37 14.64
CA ALA A 147 9.88 20.79 14.73
C ALA A 147 8.86 21.21 13.66
N TRP A 148 9.00 20.70 12.44
CA TRP A 148 8.01 20.90 11.37
C TRP A 148 6.65 20.27 11.72
N LEU A 149 6.66 19.01 12.17
CA LEU A 149 5.46 18.29 12.57
C LEU A 149 4.71 19.00 13.70
N ASP A 150 5.43 19.44 14.73
CA ASP A 150 4.86 20.16 15.87
C ASP A 150 4.21 21.47 15.42
N ARG A 151 4.88 22.23 14.54
CA ARG A 151 4.39 23.52 14.03
C ARG A 151 3.12 23.35 13.18
N VAL A 152 3.10 22.34 12.32
CA VAL A 152 1.91 22.06 11.51
C VAL A 152 0.77 21.52 12.38
N ALA A 153 1.05 20.62 13.32
CA ALA A 153 0.03 20.11 14.24
C ALA A 153 -0.66 21.24 15.01
N GLN A 154 0.10 22.20 15.49
CA GLN A 154 -0.44 23.39 16.19
C GLN A 154 -1.37 24.21 15.30
N ALA A 155 -1.00 24.44 14.04
CA ALA A 155 -1.76 25.29 13.13
C ALA A 155 -2.95 24.56 12.49
N TRP A 156 -2.83 23.24 12.28
CA TRP A 156 -3.84 22.44 11.61
C TRP A 156 -4.92 21.89 12.56
N GLY A 157 -4.56 21.74 13.84
CA GLY A 157 -5.43 21.13 14.84
C GLY A 157 -5.49 19.61 14.78
N THR A 158 -4.60 18.96 13.98
CA THR A 158 -4.41 17.51 13.96
C THR A 158 -2.94 17.17 13.76
N LYS A 159 -2.53 15.96 14.15
CA LYS A 159 -1.17 15.49 13.98
C LYS A 159 -0.89 15.06 12.56
N PRO A 160 0.14 15.62 11.90
CA PRO A 160 0.54 15.16 10.57
C PRO A 160 1.02 13.71 10.58
N LEU A 161 0.95 13.06 9.42
CA LEU A 161 1.78 11.90 9.13
C LEU A 161 3.19 12.36 8.77
N ILE A 162 4.15 11.45 8.93
CA ILE A 162 5.46 11.56 8.30
C ILE A 162 5.60 10.45 7.26
N TYR A 163 5.95 10.83 6.03
CA TYR A 163 6.31 9.89 4.98
C TYR A 163 7.83 9.74 4.91
N MET A 164 8.30 8.52 4.79
CA MET A 164 9.71 8.22 4.52
C MET A 164 9.89 6.80 3.98
N SER A 165 11.02 6.56 3.32
CA SER A 165 11.39 5.22 2.90
C SER A 165 11.67 4.30 4.09
N ALA A 166 11.41 2.99 3.93
CA ALA A 166 11.73 1.98 4.93
C ALA A 166 13.21 2.00 5.35
N SER A 167 14.12 2.35 4.44
CA SER A 167 15.54 2.49 4.77
C SER A 167 15.83 3.67 5.67
N THR A 168 15.11 4.78 5.50
CA THR A 168 15.28 6.00 6.31
C THR A 168 14.89 5.78 7.78
N ILE A 169 13.88 4.94 8.03
CA ILE A 169 13.46 4.57 9.39
C ILE A 169 14.64 4.02 10.20
N HIS A 170 15.49 3.21 9.57
CA HIS A 170 16.60 2.54 10.24
C HIS A 170 17.89 3.37 10.32
N MET A 171 17.88 4.60 9.82
CA MET A 171 19.07 5.46 9.80
C MET A 171 19.22 6.34 11.05
N ALA A 172 18.14 6.54 11.82
CA ALA A 172 18.11 7.40 13.00
C ALA A 172 17.15 6.87 14.07
N ASP A 173 17.25 7.41 15.27
CA ASP A 173 16.25 7.18 16.33
C ASP A 173 15.03 8.09 16.11
N TRP A 174 13.97 7.52 15.58
CA TRP A 174 12.68 8.19 15.37
C TRP A 174 11.73 8.13 16.56
N THR A 175 12.18 7.58 17.71
CA THR A 175 11.39 7.52 18.94
C THR A 175 10.76 8.86 19.32
N PRO A 176 11.45 10.02 19.21
CA PRO A 176 10.84 11.31 19.53
C PRO A 176 9.63 11.68 18.67
N VAL A 177 9.56 11.19 17.43
CA VAL A 177 8.45 11.42 16.51
C VAL A 177 7.33 10.42 16.77
N ALA A 178 7.65 9.13 16.87
CA ALA A 178 6.68 8.07 17.10
C ALA A 178 5.99 8.23 18.48
N SER A 179 6.76 8.54 19.55
CA SER A 179 6.22 8.75 20.90
C SER A 179 5.37 10.01 21.02
N ALA A 180 5.55 10.98 20.13
CA ALA A 180 4.67 12.15 20.03
C ALA A 180 3.39 11.85 19.25
N ASP A 181 3.16 10.58 18.86
CA ASP A 181 1.97 10.07 18.17
C ASP A 181 1.78 10.68 16.77
N TYR A 182 2.88 10.95 16.06
CA TYR A 182 2.86 11.23 14.64
C TYR A 182 2.83 9.91 13.86
N GLY A 183 1.81 9.74 13.03
CA GLY A 183 1.62 8.50 12.27
C GLY A 183 2.64 8.37 11.13
N LEU A 184 2.94 7.14 10.74
CA LEU A 184 3.88 6.82 9.67
C LEU A 184 3.16 6.47 8.36
N TRP A 185 3.55 7.13 7.26
CA TRP A 185 3.32 6.66 5.91
C TRP A 185 4.67 6.16 5.36
N VAL A 186 4.83 4.86 5.25
CA VAL A 186 6.11 4.26 4.85
C VAL A 186 6.14 3.96 3.36
N ALA A 187 7.29 4.20 2.71
CA ALA A 187 7.54 3.78 1.34
C ALA A 187 8.49 2.58 1.28
N GLY A 188 8.15 1.61 0.43
CA GLY A 188 9.00 0.48 0.14
C GLY A 188 8.33 -0.46 -0.87
N TYR A 189 9.06 -0.87 -1.88
CA TYR A 189 8.54 -1.52 -3.08
C TYR A 189 9.03 -2.98 -3.17
N PRO A 190 8.38 -3.91 -2.45
CA PRO A 190 8.84 -5.30 -2.36
C PRO A 190 8.79 -6.05 -3.70
N ARG A 191 7.99 -5.57 -4.64
CA ARG A 191 7.90 -6.10 -6.01
C ARG A 191 8.77 -5.35 -7.01
N GLY A 192 9.59 -4.41 -6.53
CA GLY A 192 10.38 -3.55 -7.40
C GLY A 192 9.51 -2.58 -8.22
N TYR A 193 10.03 -2.17 -9.37
CA TYR A 193 9.38 -1.19 -10.26
C TYR A 193 8.57 -1.88 -11.36
N THR A 194 7.73 -2.85 -10.99
CA THR A 194 6.78 -3.49 -11.92
C THR A 194 5.46 -2.78 -11.84
N GLY A 195 4.88 -2.37 -12.98
CA GLY A 195 3.62 -1.62 -13.04
C GLY A 195 2.53 -2.27 -12.19
N ASP A 196 2.24 -1.65 -11.07
CA ASP A 196 1.21 -2.07 -10.13
C ASP A 196 -0.13 -1.38 -10.45
N ARG A 197 -1.21 -1.92 -9.90
CA ARG A 197 -2.54 -1.34 -9.92
C ARG A 197 -3.02 -1.10 -8.51
N LEU A 198 -4.09 -0.33 -8.38
CA LEU A 198 -4.82 -0.17 -7.13
C LEU A 198 -5.30 -1.55 -6.65
N ARG A 199 -4.75 -2.03 -5.55
CA ARG A 199 -5.04 -3.36 -4.99
C ARG A 199 -4.65 -3.43 -3.52
N ASN A 200 -5.10 -4.45 -2.83
CA ASN A 200 -4.60 -4.80 -1.50
C ASN A 200 -3.17 -5.38 -1.63
N PRO A 201 -2.14 -4.71 -1.12
CA PRO A 201 -0.76 -5.20 -1.17
C PRO A 201 -0.44 -6.19 -0.03
N GLY A 202 -1.34 -6.35 0.94
CA GLY A 202 -1.10 -7.09 2.18
C GLY A 202 -0.53 -6.22 3.29
N SER A 203 0.25 -6.83 4.18
CA SER A 203 0.95 -6.15 5.27
C SER A 203 2.31 -5.64 4.83
N VAL A 204 2.80 -4.59 5.48
CA VAL A 204 4.18 -4.10 5.31
C VAL A 204 5.16 -5.25 5.62
N PRO A 205 6.05 -5.61 4.68
CA PRO A 205 6.89 -6.81 4.82
C PRO A 205 8.22 -6.56 5.56
N TYR A 206 8.36 -5.44 6.24
CA TYR A 206 9.57 -5.02 6.97
C TYR A 206 9.21 -4.31 8.27
N SER A 207 10.20 -4.18 9.18
CA SER A 207 10.01 -3.46 10.44
C SER A 207 9.78 -1.98 10.20
N VAL A 208 8.85 -1.42 10.94
CA VAL A 208 8.57 0.02 10.98
C VAL A 208 8.86 0.61 12.37
N ALA A 209 9.59 -0.12 13.22
CA ALA A 209 9.97 0.38 14.54
C ALA A 209 10.76 1.72 14.41
N PRO A 210 10.49 2.70 15.27
CA PRO A 210 9.81 2.61 16.55
C PRO A 210 8.27 2.69 16.51
N TRP A 211 7.64 2.90 15.33
CA TRP A 211 6.19 2.83 15.23
C TRP A 211 5.70 1.39 15.40
N ALA A 212 4.59 1.22 16.12
CA ALA A 212 3.95 -0.10 16.27
C ALA A 212 3.36 -0.62 14.95
N PHE A 213 2.94 0.29 14.06
CA PHE A 213 2.38 0.02 12.74
C PHE A 213 2.49 1.25 11.84
N ALA A 214 2.38 1.06 10.55
CA ALA A 214 2.25 2.15 9.60
C ALA A 214 0.78 2.55 9.42
N ALA A 215 0.48 3.85 9.36
CA ALA A 215 -0.85 4.36 9.02
C ALA A 215 -1.15 4.17 7.52
N ALA A 216 -0.12 4.33 6.69
CA ALA A 216 -0.20 4.11 5.25
C ALA A 216 1.10 3.50 4.71
N TRP A 217 1.00 2.87 3.54
CA TRP A 217 2.13 2.27 2.84
C TRP A 217 2.08 2.58 1.35
N GLN A 218 3.08 3.32 0.84
CA GLN A 218 3.32 3.45 -0.58
C GLN A 218 4.04 2.18 -1.05
N TYR A 219 3.32 1.31 -1.73
CA TYR A 219 3.80 -0.03 -2.08
C TYR A 219 4.37 -0.15 -3.50
N SER A 220 4.22 0.89 -4.31
CA SER A 220 4.84 0.99 -5.63
C SER A 220 4.89 2.44 -6.11
N SER A 221 5.94 2.78 -6.86
CA SER A 221 6.10 4.06 -7.59
C SER A 221 5.92 3.90 -9.10
N SER A 222 5.29 2.83 -9.55
CA SER A 222 5.09 2.53 -10.97
C SER A 222 3.68 2.01 -11.26
N GLY A 223 2.71 2.49 -10.50
CA GLY A 223 1.32 2.15 -10.66
C GLY A 223 0.69 2.69 -11.94
N SER A 224 -0.45 2.11 -12.30
CA SER A 224 -1.32 2.63 -13.35
C SER A 224 -2.69 2.87 -12.74
N VAL A 225 -3.12 4.15 -12.71
CA VAL A 225 -4.40 4.59 -12.14
C VAL A 225 -5.20 5.27 -13.24
N ALA A 226 -6.42 4.78 -13.48
CA ALA A 226 -7.27 5.34 -14.53
C ALA A 226 -7.54 6.83 -14.29
N GLY A 227 -7.44 7.63 -15.33
CA GLY A 227 -7.66 9.07 -15.27
C GLY A 227 -6.51 9.88 -14.66
N VAL A 228 -5.53 9.24 -14.00
CA VAL A 228 -4.35 9.89 -13.39
C VAL A 228 -3.10 9.67 -14.25
N GLY A 229 -2.82 8.45 -14.62
CA GLY A 229 -1.67 8.15 -15.47
C GLY A 229 -1.03 6.79 -15.26
N ARG A 230 0.16 6.66 -15.83
CA ARG A 230 1.10 5.54 -15.62
C ARG A 230 2.30 6.06 -14.83
N ALA A 231 3.00 5.15 -14.14
CA ALA A 231 4.07 5.50 -13.20
C ALA A 231 3.57 6.47 -12.11
N VAL A 232 2.43 6.14 -11.55
CA VAL A 232 1.79 6.82 -10.42
C VAL A 232 2.14 6.06 -9.16
N ASP A 233 2.42 6.77 -8.10
CA ASP A 233 2.61 6.20 -6.78
C ASP A 233 1.29 5.66 -6.25
N VAL A 234 1.29 4.43 -5.75
CA VAL A 234 0.08 3.77 -5.27
C VAL A 234 0.23 3.35 -3.82
N ASP A 235 -0.84 3.60 -3.07
CA ASP A 235 -0.85 3.60 -1.63
C ASP A 235 -1.93 2.71 -1.05
N TRP A 236 -1.66 2.24 0.17
CA TRP A 236 -2.56 1.51 1.01
C TRP A 236 -2.69 2.21 2.36
N PHE A 237 -3.91 2.59 2.75
CA PHE A 237 -4.19 3.16 4.05
C PHE A 237 -4.79 2.07 4.95
N TYR A 238 -4.18 1.84 6.10
CA TYR A 238 -4.60 0.80 7.05
C TYR A 238 -5.78 1.26 7.90
N GLY A 239 -6.87 1.63 7.25
CA GLY A 239 -8.10 2.05 7.90
C GLY A 239 -9.20 2.40 6.91
N ASP A 240 -10.40 2.57 7.44
CA ASP A 240 -11.59 3.00 6.74
C ASP A 240 -11.80 4.53 6.84
N ALA A 241 -12.94 5.01 6.39
CA ALA A 241 -13.35 6.41 6.50
C ALA A 241 -13.39 6.91 7.97
N GLY A 242 -13.75 6.03 8.91
CA GLY A 242 -13.77 6.37 10.33
C GLY A 242 -12.35 6.54 10.90
N THR A 243 -11.43 5.69 10.48
CA THR A 243 -10.01 5.81 10.82
C THR A 243 -9.40 7.06 10.18
N TRP A 244 -9.70 7.32 8.91
CA TRP A 244 -9.27 8.56 8.23
C TRP A 244 -9.73 9.81 8.98
N ALA A 245 -11.01 9.84 9.40
CA ALA A 245 -11.58 10.95 10.14
C ALA A 245 -10.83 11.21 11.46
N LYS A 246 -10.35 10.17 12.14
CA LYS A 246 -9.52 10.31 13.36
C LYS A 246 -8.17 10.97 13.04
N TYR A 247 -7.49 10.53 11.98
CA TYR A 247 -6.23 11.15 11.53
C TYR A 247 -6.43 12.60 11.07
N ALA A 248 -7.57 12.90 10.45
CA ALA A 248 -7.90 14.24 9.98
C ALA A 248 -8.51 15.15 11.07
N ASN A 249 -8.73 14.63 12.28
CA ASN A 249 -9.45 15.29 13.39
C ASN A 249 -10.76 15.93 12.93
N ALA A 250 -11.59 15.16 12.24
CA ALA A 250 -12.80 15.63 11.61
C ALA A 250 -13.98 14.67 11.88
N PRO A 251 -15.23 15.16 11.90
CA PRO A 251 -16.40 14.29 11.90
C PRO A 251 -16.38 13.35 10.70
N VAL A 252 -16.80 12.09 10.88
CA VAL A 252 -16.87 11.11 9.78
C VAL A 252 -17.71 11.61 8.61
N SER A 253 -18.72 12.42 8.87
CA SER A 253 -19.59 13.05 7.86
C SER A 253 -18.88 14.07 6.96
N THR A 254 -17.76 14.65 7.41
CA THR A 254 -16.95 15.60 6.62
C THR A 254 -15.87 14.92 5.80
N VAL A 255 -15.58 13.65 6.11
CA VAL A 255 -14.68 12.84 5.32
C VAL A 255 -15.43 12.34 4.10
N ALA A 256 -15.02 12.80 2.93
CA ALA A 256 -15.70 12.51 1.68
C ALA A 256 -15.92 11.00 1.52
N LYS A 257 -17.19 10.62 1.34
CA LYS A 257 -17.55 9.28 0.88
C LYS A 257 -17.54 9.36 -0.64
N PRO A 258 -16.80 8.52 -1.36
CA PRO A 258 -16.86 8.49 -2.81
C PRO A 258 -18.31 8.42 -3.23
N ALA A 259 -18.80 9.47 -3.91
CA ALA A 259 -20.11 9.43 -4.53
C ALA A 259 -19.99 8.43 -5.69
N VAL A 260 -20.30 7.17 -5.41
CA VAL A 260 -20.68 6.26 -6.46
C VAL A 260 -21.95 6.87 -7.05
N LYS A 261 -21.81 7.74 -8.05
CA LYS A 261 -22.91 7.99 -8.97
C LYS A 261 -23.12 6.64 -9.63
N ASN A 262 -24.07 5.87 -9.09
CA ASN A 262 -24.75 4.93 -9.94
C ASN A 262 -25.12 5.70 -11.20
N PRO A 263 -24.64 5.32 -12.37
CA PRO A 263 -25.29 5.79 -13.57
C PRO A 263 -26.75 5.43 -13.37
N THR A 264 -27.61 6.43 -13.33
CA THR A 264 -29.06 6.24 -13.42
C THR A 264 -29.38 5.84 -14.85
N ALA A 265 -28.82 4.73 -15.25
CA ALA A 265 -29.51 3.80 -16.10
C ALA A 265 -30.49 3.12 -15.15
N THR A 266 -31.74 3.33 -15.34
CA THR A 266 -32.81 2.58 -14.74
C THR A 266 -32.60 1.12 -15.10
N ILE A 267 -31.67 0.48 -14.39
CA ILE A 267 -31.60 -0.98 -14.39
C ILE A 267 -32.69 -1.35 -13.41
N LYS A 268 -33.85 -1.70 -13.96
CA LYS A 268 -34.81 -2.53 -13.24
C LYS A 268 -34.01 -3.58 -12.48
N PRO A 269 -34.30 -3.86 -11.20
CA PRO A 269 -33.67 -4.94 -10.51
C PRO A 269 -34.01 -6.24 -11.23
N VAL A 270 -33.08 -6.70 -12.06
CA VAL A 270 -33.10 -8.07 -12.57
C VAL A 270 -32.33 -8.86 -11.55
N HIS A 271 -33.02 -9.40 -10.66
CA HIS A 271 -32.40 -10.35 -9.75
C HIS A 271 -33.27 -11.48 -9.33
N THR A 272 -33.42 -12.34 -10.18
CA THR A 272 -33.21 -13.77 -9.96
C THR A 272 -31.87 -14.07 -10.61
N ALA A 273 -31.00 -14.83 -9.92
CA ALA A 273 -29.71 -15.25 -10.44
C ALA A 273 -29.95 -16.15 -11.66
N THR A 274 -30.19 -15.55 -12.80
CA THR A 274 -30.17 -16.25 -14.06
C THR A 274 -28.72 -16.40 -14.46
N THR A 275 -28.26 -17.64 -14.43
CA THR A 275 -26.97 -18.06 -15.01
C THR A 275 -26.87 -17.42 -16.40
N PRO A 276 -25.76 -16.71 -16.72
CA PRO A 276 -25.66 -16.01 -18.00
C PRO A 276 -25.81 -17.00 -19.16
N THR A 277 -26.77 -16.68 -20.03
CA THR A 277 -26.99 -17.42 -21.27
C THR A 277 -26.04 -16.89 -22.34
N GLY A 278 -25.20 -17.73 -22.91
CA GLY A 278 -24.25 -17.36 -23.94
C GLY A 278 -23.19 -18.45 -24.15
N ASP A 279 -22.41 -18.32 -25.21
CA ASP A 279 -21.29 -19.22 -25.45
C ASP A 279 -20.23 -19.07 -24.35
N ALA A 280 -19.77 -20.18 -23.79
CA ALA A 280 -18.75 -20.22 -22.76
C ALA A 280 -17.44 -19.52 -23.18
N ASN A 281 -17.13 -19.54 -24.47
CA ASN A 281 -15.98 -18.84 -25.04
C ASN A 281 -16.15 -17.32 -25.02
N ALA A 282 -17.35 -16.82 -25.28
CA ALA A 282 -17.68 -15.39 -25.18
C ALA A 282 -17.62 -14.93 -23.72
N LEU A 283 -18.17 -15.73 -22.80
CA LEU A 283 -18.08 -15.46 -21.36
C LEU A 283 -16.63 -15.47 -20.86
N ALA A 284 -15.80 -16.42 -21.33
CA ALA A 284 -14.38 -16.46 -21.00
C ALA A 284 -13.63 -15.22 -21.51
N THR A 285 -13.97 -14.73 -22.71
CA THR A 285 -13.43 -13.47 -23.24
C THR A 285 -13.82 -12.29 -22.35
N ALA A 286 -15.07 -12.19 -21.95
CA ALA A 286 -15.58 -11.15 -21.06
C ALA A 286 -14.92 -11.21 -19.66
N VAL A 287 -14.64 -12.42 -19.15
CA VAL A 287 -13.86 -12.61 -17.91
C VAL A 287 -12.42 -12.09 -18.06
N ILE A 288 -11.76 -12.40 -19.17
CA ILE A 288 -10.38 -11.92 -19.45
C ILE A 288 -10.36 -10.39 -19.60
N GLN A 289 -11.41 -9.80 -20.13
CA GLN A 289 -11.60 -8.35 -20.23
C GLN A 289 -11.99 -7.68 -18.90
N GLY A 290 -12.19 -8.47 -17.83
CA GLY A 290 -12.49 -7.96 -16.48
C GLY A 290 -13.98 -7.68 -16.22
N LEU A 291 -14.89 -7.93 -17.17
CA LEU A 291 -16.31 -7.59 -17.07
C LEU A 291 -17.07 -8.35 -15.95
N TYR A 292 -16.51 -9.46 -15.47
CA TYR A 292 -17.06 -10.24 -14.37
C TYR A 292 -16.35 -9.99 -13.02
N GLY A 293 -15.46 -8.99 -12.94
CA GLY A 293 -14.72 -8.64 -11.73
C GLY A 293 -13.85 -9.79 -11.18
N ASN A 294 -13.59 -9.77 -9.87
CA ASN A 294 -12.81 -10.80 -9.16
C ASN A 294 -13.71 -11.71 -8.32
N ASN A 295 -13.18 -12.85 -7.84
CA ASN A 295 -13.89 -13.66 -6.86
C ASN A 295 -14.04 -12.89 -5.53
N PRO A 296 -15.17 -13.04 -4.80
CA PRO A 296 -16.29 -13.97 -5.05
C PRO A 296 -17.37 -13.43 -6.02
N GLN A 297 -17.26 -12.20 -6.51
CA GLN A 297 -18.27 -11.60 -7.40
C GLN A 297 -18.40 -12.38 -8.73
N ARG A 298 -17.27 -12.70 -9.35
CA ARG A 298 -17.24 -13.51 -10.60
C ARG A 298 -17.97 -14.84 -10.45
N GLN A 299 -17.74 -15.49 -9.30
CA GLN A 299 -18.40 -16.77 -9.01
C GLN A 299 -19.92 -16.63 -8.90
N ARG A 300 -20.38 -15.54 -8.25
CA ARG A 300 -21.83 -15.23 -8.16
C ARG A 300 -22.45 -14.89 -9.51
N LEU A 301 -21.77 -14.07 -10.32
CA LEU A 301 -22.26 -13.62 -11.62
C LEU A 301 -22.30 -14.74 -12.67
N LEU A 302 -21.33 -15.65 -12.65
CA LEU A 302 -21.28 -16.79 -13.56
C LEU A 302 -22.13 -17.98 -13.09
N GLY A 303 -22.45 -18.04 -11.79
CA GLY A 303 -23.27 -19.11 -11.21
C GLY A 303 -22.76 -20.50 -11.55
N SER A 304 -23.63 -21.38 -12.02
CA SER A 304 -23.26 -22.75 -12.43
C SER A 304 -22.26 -22.81 -13.59
N ARG A 305 -22.12 -21.73 -14.39
CA ARG A 305 -21.19 -21.65 -15.52
C ARG A 305 -19.75 -21.32 -15.08
N TYR A 306 -19.52 -21.01 -13.80
CA TYR A 306 -18.21 -20.55 -13.31
C TYR A 306 -17.08 -21.54 -13.64
N ALA A 307 -17.26 -22.82 -13.35
CA ALA A 307 -16.22 -23.83 -13.56
C ALA A 307 -15.86 -24.00 -15.04
N GLU A 308 -16.87 -24.07 -15.90
CA GLU A 308 -16.72 -24.18 -17.34
C GLU A 308 -15.99 -22.98 -17.95
N VAL A 309 -16.45 -21.77 -17.62
CA VAL A 309 -15.88 -20.52 -18.13
C VAL A 309 -14.44 -20.35 -17.64
N MET A 310 -14.16 -20.62 -16.36
CA MET A 310 -12.81 -20.51 -15.81
C MET A 310 -11.85 -21.55 -16.39
N THR A 311 -12.32 -22.72 -16.77
CA THR A 311 -11.50 -23.71 -17.50
C THR A 311 -10.99 -23.13 -18.82
N ILE A 312 -11.87 -22.50 -19.60
CA ILE A 312 -11.51 -21.85 -20.87
C ILE A 312 -10.57 -20.64 -20.63
N VAL A 313 -10.86 -19.83 -19.61
CA VAL A 313 -9.99 -18.70 -19.21
C VAL A 313 -8.58 -19.20 -18.91
N ASN A 314 -8.44 -20.23 -18.07
CA ASN A 314 -7.16 -20.80 -17.69
C ASN A 314 -6.42 -21.44 -18.87
N GLN A 315 -7.13 -22.11 -19.76
CA GLN A 315 -6.56 -22.66 -21.01
C GLN A 315 -6.05 -21.55 -21.92
N ARG A 316 -6.78 -20.46 -22.11
CA ARG A 316 -6.37 -19.33 -22.95
C ARG A 316 -5.18 -18.59 -22.37
N ILE A 317 -5.19 -18.34 -21.05
CA ILE A 317 -4.06 -17.69 -20.33
C ILE A 317 -2.85 -18.65 -20.33
N GLY A 318 -3.05 -19.93 -20.07
CA GLY A 318 -2.01 -20.95 -20.12
C GLY A 318 -1.42 -21.18 -21.51
N ALA A 319 -2.25 -21.17 -22.57
CA ALA A 319 -1.80 -21.28 -23.95
C ALA A 319 -1.00 -20.07 -24.42
N THR A 320 -1.30 -18.87 -23.90
CA THR A 320 -0.51 -17.65 -24.17
C THR A 320 0.86 -17.75 -23.52
N VAL A 321 0.95 -18.36 -22.34
CA VAL A 321 2.22 -18.63 -21.64
C VAL A 321 3.03 -19.73 -22.36
N GLN A 322 2.38 -20.72 -22.94
CA GLN A 322 3.05 -21.85 -23.60
C GLN A 322 3.56 -21.55 -25.03
N ARG A 323 3.03 -20.53 -25.71
CA ARG A 323 3.51 -20.12 -27.06
C ARG A 323 4.78 -19.28 -27.04
N GLN A 324 5.30 -18.91 -25.87
CA GLN A 324 6.55 -18.12 -25.72
C GLN A 324 7.75 -18.91 -25.24
N SER A 325 7.71 -20.24 -25.32
CA SER A 325 8.84 -21.10 -24.95
C SER A 325 9.60 -21.55 -26.20
N THR A 326 10.54 -20.68 -26.66
CA THR A 326 11.61 -21.16 -27.56
C THR A 326 12.88 -20.34 -27.37
N SER A 327 13.96 -21.06 -27.13
CA SER A 327 15.38 -20.68 -27.06
C SER A 327 15.75 -19.65 -26.00
N THR A 328 16.25 -20.13 -24.89
CA THR A 328 16.95 -19.31 -23.90
C THR A 328 18.31 -18.91 -24.46
N SER A 329 18.47 -17.65 -24.84
CA SER A 329 19.80 -17.13 -25.19
C SER A 329 20.48 -16.54 -23.96
N TYR A 330 21.81 -16.56 -23.94
CA TYR A 330 22.62 -16.09 -22.82
C TYR A 330 23.66 -15.08 -23.28
N TYR A 331 23.95 -14.11 -22.41
CA TYR A 331 25.08 -13.21 -22.52
C TYR A 331 26.10 -13.53 -21.44
N ILE A 332 27.38 -13.52 -21.79
CA ILE A 332 28.49 -13.67 -20.83
C ILE A 332 29.06 -12.29 -20.55
N VAL A 333 29.02 -11.89 -19.28
CA VAL A 333 29.49 -10.58 -18.81
C VAL A 333 30.99 -10.44 -19.04
N LYS A 334 31.41 -9.35 -19.68
CA LYS A 334 32.81 -9.00 -19.99
C LYS A 334 33.34 -7.96 -19.01
N PRO A 335 34.66 -7.76 -18.91
CA PRO A 335 35.25 -6.68 -18.11
C PRO A 335 34.69 -5.32 -18.53
N GLY A 336 34.29 -4.49 -17.56
CA GLY A 336 33.71 -3.16 -17.77
C GLY A 336 32.24 -3.15 -18.18
N ASP A 337 31.54 -4.29 -18.12
CA ASP A 337 30.11 -4.39 -18.36
C ASP A 337 29.30 -4.02 -17.12
N TYR A 338 28.17 -3.34 -17.38
CA TYR A 338 27.07 -3.17 -16.45
C TYR A 338 25.75 -3.24 -17.22
N LEU A 339 24.66 -3.60 -16.54
CA LEU A 339 23.40 -3.97 -17.19
C LEU A 339 22.86 -2.92 -18.14
N SER A 340 22.87 -1.64 -17.75
CA SER A 340 22.35 -0.55 -18.60
C SER A 340 23.28 -0.19 -19.78
N LYS A 341 24.55 -0.59 -19.72
CA LYS A 341 25.45 -0.47 -20.89
C LYS A 341 25.14 -1.54 -21.92
N ILE A 342 24.91 -2.78 -21.46
CA ILE A 342 24.65 -3.92 -22.36
C ILE A 342 23.25 -3.83 -22.96
N TRP A 343 22.26 -3.43 -22.12
CA TRP A 343 20.84 -3.34 -22.50
C TRP A 343 20.24 -1.99 -22.11
N PRO A 344 20.52 -0.91 -22.82
CA PRO A 344 20.07 0.45 -22.42
C PRO A 344 18.56 0.56 -22.17
N ASN A 345 17.76 -0.12 -22.99
CA ASN A 345 16.30 0.02 -22.98
C ASN A 345 15.56 -1.01 -22.13
N ASN A 346 16.20 -2.13 -21.76
CA ASN A 346 15.52 -3.24 -21.09
C ASN A 346 16.34 -3.94 -20.00
N TRP A 347 17.40 -3.32 -19.52
CA TRP A 347 18.28 -3.89 -18.50
C TRP A 347 17.56 -4.34 -17.23
N ARG A 348 16.47 -3.66 -16.86
CA ARG A 348 15.66 -4.05 -15.69
C ARG A 348 14.93 -5.37 -15.93
N THR A 349 14.43 -5.61 -17.13
CA THR A 349 13.86 -6.90 -17.53
C THR A 349 14.93 -7.99 -17.49
N ILE A 350 16.13 -7.72 -17.98
CA ILE A 350 17.25 -8.64 -17.90
C ILE A 350 17.63 -8.91 -16.45
N ALA A 351 17.68 -7.90 -15.61
CA ALA A 351 17.89 -8.08 -14.18
C ALA A 351 16.82 -8.99 -13.54
N ALA A 352 15.57 -8.75 -13.83
CA ALA A 352 14.44 -9.49 -13.28
C ALA A 352 14.45 -10.98 -13.69
N ILE A 353 14.66 -11.29 -14.98
CA ILE A 353 14.71 -12.70 -15.46
C ILE A 353 15.95 -13.46 -14.97
N ASN A 354 16.95 -12.74 -14.45
CA ASN A 354 18.14 -13.31 -13.84
C ASN A 354 18.14 -13.23 -12.31
N GLY A 355 17.04 -12.79 -11.70
CA GLY A 355 16.91 -12.69 -10.25
C GLY A 355 17.83 -11.65 -9.60
N LEU A 356 18.36 -10.69 -10.38
CA LEU A 356 19.25 -9.65 -9.89
C LEU A 356 18.43 -8.58 -9.15
N ARG A 357 18.91 -8.18 -7.98
CA ARG A 357 18.30 -7.14 -7.13
C ARG A 357 19.25 -5.97 -6.99
N SER A 358 18.71 -4.81 -6.58
CA SER A 358 19.55 -3.65 -6.26
C SER A 358 20.68 -4.05 -5.30
N PRO A 359 21.93 -3.62 -5.57
CA PRO A 359 22.41 -2.67 -6.58
C PRO A 359 22.65 -3.26 -8.00
N TYR A 360 22.04 -4.39 -8.36
CA TYR A 360 22.11 -5.03 -9.69
C TYR A 360 23.52 -5.37 -10.18
N THR A 361 24.38 -5.73 -9.25
CA THR A 361 25.78 -6.06 -9.53
C THR A 361 25.89 -7.31 -10.40
N ILE A 362 26.69 -7.23 -11.45
CA ILE A 362 27.05 -8.34 -12.31
C ILE A 362 28.58 -8.54 -12.30
N TYR A 363 29.02 -9.75 -12.59
CA TYR A 363 30.43 -10.14 -12.49
C TYR A 363 30.94 -10.66 -13.82
N VAL A 364 32.20 -10.38 -14.15
CA VAL A 364 32.85 -10.90 -15.35
C VAL A 364 32.76 -12.45 -15.38
N GLY A 365 32.33 -12.98 -16.54
CA GLY A 365 32.07 -14.41 -16.74
C GLY A 365 30.67 -14.87 -16.28
N GLN A 366 29.85 -14.02 -15.67
CA GLN A 366 28.49 -14.35 -15.33
C GLN A 366 27.64 -14.55 -16.57
N ARG A 367 26.82 -15.62 -16.59
CA ARG A 367 25.87 -15.89 -17.66
C ARG A 367 24.54 -15.27 -17.33
N LEU A 368 24.07 -14.36 -18.14
CA LEU A 368 22.77 -13.69 -18.00
C LEU A 368 21.83 -14.18 -19.10
N ARG A 369 20.63 -14.60 -18.72
CA ARG A 369 19.56 -14.88 -19.69
C ARG A 369 19.15 -13.59 -20.37
N THR A 370 19.01 -13.62 -21.69
CA THR A 370 18.61 -12.45 -22.47
C THR A 370 17.16 -12.53 -22.93
N THR A 371 16.56 -13.73 -22.82
CA THR A 371 15.15 -14.00 -23.14
C THR A 371 14.55 -14.95 -22.08
N GLY A 372 13.27 -14.85 -21.81
CA GLY A 372 12.53 -15.70 -20.89
C GLY A 372 11.51 -14.90 -20.06
N THR A 373 10.53 -15.59 -19.50
CA THR A 373 9.62 -15.05 -18.51
C THR A 373 10.29 -14.98 -17.14
N THR A 374 9.88 -14.04 -16.28
CA THR A 374 10.24 -14.01 -14.87
C THR A 374 9.62 -15.22 -14.18
N GLY A 375 10.23 -16.38 -14.34
CA GLY A 375 9.90 -17.55 -13.56
C GLY A 375 10.49 -17.36 -12.16
N THR A 376 9.69 -17.59 -11.15
CA THR A 376 10.20 -17.87 -9.81
C THR A 376 11.24 -18.97 -9.97
N PRO A 377 12.50 -18.80 -9.55
CA PRO A 377 13.41 -19.92 -9.52
C PRO A 377 12.75 -20.97 -8.64
N ASN A 378 12.45 -22.12 -9.23
CA ASN A 378 12.10 -23.28 -8.45
C ASN A 378 13.19 -23.38 -7.38
N ALA A 379 12.85 -23.24 -6.11
CA ALA A 379 13.75 -23.47 -5.00
C ALA A 379 14.16 -24.94 -5.08
N GLY A 380 15.07 -25.18 -5.98
CA GLY A 380 15.53 -26.52 -6.35
C GLY A 380 16.44 -27.02 -5.27
N THR A 381 16.24 -28.17 -4.93
CA THR A 381 16.92 -29.24 -4.23
C THR A 381 18.44 -29.39 -4.54
N ARG A 382 19.10 -28.39 -5.12
CA ARG A 382 20.55 -28.42 -5.30
C ARG A 382 21.25 -28.09 -3.99
N ARG A 383 22.25 -28.87 -3.66
CA ARG A 383 22.98 -28.78 -2.39
C ARG A 383 24.45 -28.46 -2.64
N TYR A 384 25.04 -27.67 -1.74
CA TYR A 384 26.44 -27.34 -1.70
C TYR A 384 26.99 -27.57 -0.30
N THR A 385 28.11 -28.31 -0.17
CA THR A 385 28.78 -28.44 1.12
C THR A 385 29.86 -27.38 1.24
N VAL A 386 29.80 -26.60 2.30
CA VAL A 386 30.73 -25.51 2.59
C VAL A 386 32.13 -26.09 2.82
N ARG A 387 33.12 -25.52 2.16
CA ARG A 387 34.54 -25.91 2.28
C ARG A 387 35.28 -24.91 3.18
N PRO A 388 36.41 -25.32 3.79
CA PRO A 388 37.27 -24.37 4.51
C PRO A 388 37.66 -23.19 3.62
N GLY A 389 37.51 -21.97 4.15
CA GLY A 389 37.77 -20.73 3.42
C GLY A 389 36.62 -20.20 2.54
N ASP A 390 35.49 -20.92 2.46
CA ASP A 390 34.32 -20.41 1.76
C ASP A 390 33.65 -19.25 2.53
N THR A 391 33.16 -18.32 1.76
CA THR A 391 32.19 -17.31 2.21
C THR A 391 30.91 -17.47 1.41
N LEU A 392 29.78 -17.03 1.93
CA LEU A 392 28.52 -17.12 1.18
C LEU A 392 28.63 -16.42 -0.19
N SER A 393 29.37 -15.31 -0.24
CA SER A 393 29.66 -14.58 -1.50
C SER A 393 30.47 -15.39 -2.49
N SER A 394 31.51 -16.13 -2.01
CA SER A 394 32.32 -16.99 -2.88
C SER A 394 31.55 -18.20 -3.40
N ILE A 395 30.69 -18.77 -2.54
CA ILE A 395 29.80 -19.88 -2.90
C ILE A 395 28.77 -19.42 -3.93
N ALA A 396 28.08 -18.31 -3.69
CA ALA A 396 27.11 -17.74 -4.61
C ALA A 396 27.70 -17.50 -6.00
N ARG A 397 28.89 -16.92 -6.06
CA ARG A 397 29.63 -16.71 -7.31
C ARG A 397 29.97 -18.03 -8.03
N ARG A 398 30.44 -19.03 -7.29
CA ARG A 398 30.81 -20.35 -7.83
C ARG A 398 29.60 -21.10 -8.39
N LEU A 399 28.45 -20.95 -7.74
CA LEU A 399 27.21 -21.63 -8.11
C LEU A 399 26.37 -20.86 -9.14
N GLY A 400 26.75 -19.62 -9.48
CA GLY A 400 25.95 -18.75 -10.33
C GLY A 400 24.60 -18.39 -9.69
N ALA A 401 24.52 -18.44 -8.36
CA ALA A 401 23.33 -18.17 -7.58
C ALA A 401 23.41 -16.81 -6.87
N SER A 402 22.27 -16.22 -6.54
CA SER A 402 22.24 -15.08 -5.60
C SER A 402 22.47 -15.58 -4.18
N GLN A 403 23.19 -14.83 -3.35
CA GLN A 403 23.33 -15.14 -1.93
C GLN A 403 21.97 -15.30 -1.22
N SER A 404 20.96 -14.53 -1.64
CA SER A 404 19.60 -14.61 -1.11
C SER A 404 18.86 -15.91 -1.44
N ASN A 405 19.38 -16.70 -2.40
CA ASN A 405 18.81 -17.98 -2.80
C ASN A 405 19.56 -19.17 -2.16
N ILE A 406 20.55 -18.89 -1.34
CA ILE A 406 21.30 -19.92 -0.60
C ILE A 406 20.79 -19.94 0.83
N HIS A 407 20.35 -21.10 1.27
CA HIS A 407 19.68 -21.30 2.56
C HIS A 407 20.26 -22.51 3.31
N GLY A 408 19.84 -22.68 4.56
CA GLY A 408 20.19 -23.85 5.36
C GLY A 408 21.46 -23.69 6.21
N TYR A 409 21.93 -22.43 6.40
CA TYR A 409 23.06 -22.16 7.29
C TYR A 409 22.66 -22.42 8.75
N ARG A 410 23.49 -23.25 9.40
CA ARG A 410 23.27 -23.71 10.79
C ARG A 410 23.24 -22.57 11.80
N SER A 411 23.94 -21.48 11.51
CA SER A 411 23.97 -20.27 12.35
C SER A 411 22.66 -19.46 12.35
N GLY A 412 21.77 -19.69 11.36
CA GLY A 412 20.65 -18.79 11.09
C GLY A 412 21.05 -17.42 10.54
N ASN A 413 22.35 -17.15 10.39
CA ASN A 413 22.92 -15.89 9.92
C ASN A 413 23.69 -16.09 8.61
N PRO A 414 23.34 -15.45 7.49
CA PRO A 414 24.02 -15.61 6.20
C PRO A 414 25.48 -15.17 6.20
N ASN A 415 25.93 -14.41 7.19
CA ASN A 415 27.32 -13.97 7.31
C ASN A 415 28.20 -14.98 8.05
N ILE A 416 27.61 -16.05 8.61
CA ILE A 416 28.32 -17.06 9.39
C ILE A 416 27.96 -18.44 8.85
N ILE A 417 28.91 -19.04 8.11
CA ILE A 417 28.79 -20.39 7.59
C ILE A 417 29.97 -21.22 8.07
N TYR A 418 29.76 -22.54 8.25
CA TYR A 418 30.75 -23.42 8.80
C TYR A 418 31.19 -24.49 7.77
N PRO A 419 32.49 -24.82 7.67
CA PRO A 419 32.94 -25.92 6.83
C PRO A 419 32.21 -27.20 7.17
N GLY A 420 31.79 -27.94 6.14
CA GLY A 420 31.04 -29.19 6.27
C GLY A 420 29.54 -29.06 6.36
N GLU A 421 28.96 -27.84 6.55
CA GLU A 421 27.51 -27.70 6.49
C GLU A 421 26.99 -27.73 5.04
N THR A 422 25.76 -28.18 4.89
CA THR A 422 25.13 -28.30 3.58
C THR A 422 24.13 -27.17 3.37
N LEU A 423 24.39 -26.33 2.37
CA LEU A 423 23.51 -25.26 1.93
C LEU A 423 22.66 -25.72 0.74
N THR A 424 21.47 -25.17 0.62
CA THR A 424 20.55 -25.38 -0.51
C THR A 424 20.46 -24.12 -1.38
N TYR A 425 20.35 -24.26 -2.72
CA TYR A 425 20.34 -23.12 -3.65
C TYR A 425 19.53 -23.43 -4.92
#